data_a07e4c1d733d090687784a27cacf8711
#
_entry.id   a07e4c1d733d090687784a27cacf8711
#
_cell.length_a   1.000
_cell.length_b   1.000
_cell.length_c   1.000
_cell.angle_alpha   90.00
_cell.angle_beta   90.00
_cell.angle_gamma   90.00
#
_symmetry.space_group_name_H-M   'P 1'
#
loop_
_entity.id
_entity.type
_entity.pdbx_description
1 polymer ?
#
loop_
_entity_poly.entity_id
_entity_poly.type
_entity_poly.pdbx_seq_one_letter_code
_entity_poly.pdbx_strand_id
1 'polypeptide(L)'
;MKYDVIVIGSGLGGLICARQLAKEGRSVLVLERQAQPGGCLQSYRRGDFEFDTGLHYVGGLAEGQPLHEAFEQLGLMRLPWVRLDAEGFDQVTIGRQTFPLCEGFDRFANTLGEYFPQEKNALRQYVDMLRHLPPLEESVEVNAYDWLTSLFRDPLLVNVLSATAMKMELRRESLPLFNFAHSMSSYIQSSWRLKGGGNMIVRSLVSDIKSFGGEVVCRAEVNELVEQDGRIVAAKCADGQTYEARVFISDVHPQLTFGWLKDSHLLKGIFRRRIQALENTFGMFTASLVLKPDTLPYFNHNKYVFNEANVWTFHEDMDSVGGVMVSCRVPESGDYARQIDLLTPMPWTLCKRWEDTVVGRRDELYEQQKERLADECILLAERVIPGLRDMVEKRYTSTPLTWRDYTLSPCGSAFGVRKDCRQPLVTMLSPKTPVPNLFLTGQSLVLHGLEGVTMTAFKTLAALRA
;
A
#
# COMPACT_ATOMS: atom_id res chain seq x y z
N MET A 1 7.30 21.26 26.28
CA MET A 1 7.74 22.11 25.15
C MET A 1 6.54 22.20 24.21
N LYS A 2 6.27 23.35 23.65
CA LYS A 2 5.11 23.53 22.77
C LYS A 2 5.58 23.56 21.32
N TYR A 3 5.11 22.60 20.52
CA TYR A 3 5.40 22.51 19.08
C TYR A 3 4.39 23.31 18.24
N ASP A 4 4.77 23.71 17.03
CA ASP A 4 3.80 24.23 16.07
C ASP A 4 2.93 23.11 15.53
N VAL A 5 3.54 21.95 15.24
CA VAL A 5 2.83 20.79 14.69
C VAL A 5 3.30 19.49 15.36
N ILE A 6 2.33 18.65 15.74
CA ILE A 6 2.57 17.24 16.06
C ILE A 6 2.00 16.38 14.93
N VAL A 7 2.84 15.48 14.41
CA VAL A 7 2.43 14.43 13.47
C VAL A 7 2.36 13.11 14.23
N ILE A 8 1.21 12.45 14.18
CA ILE A 8 0.96 11.18 14.87
C ILE A 8 1.01 10.06 13.84
N GLY A 9 1.99 9.18 13.99
CA GLY A 9 2.35 8.14 13.02
C GLY A 9 3.44 8.59 12.05
N SER A 10 4.39 7.69 11.82
CA SER A 10 5.54 7.90 10.94
C SER A 10 5.46 7.08 9.64
N GLY A 11 4.26 6.82 9.16
CA GLY A 11 4.08 6.33 7.80
C GLY A 11 4.52 7.36 6.76
N LEU A 12 4.48 7.02 5.49
CA LEU A 12 4.94 7.90 4.42
C LEU A 12 4.25 9.27 4.44
N GLY A 13 2.93 9.30 4.63
CA GLY A 13 2.16 10.54 4.65
C GLY A 13 2.58 11.47 5.79
N GLY A 14 2.73 10.91 6.98
CA GLY A 14 3.18 11.65 8.17
C GLY A 14 4.61 12.18 8.01
N LEU A 15 5.54 11.36 7.52
CA LEU A 15 6.93 11.76 7.29
C LEU A 15 7.05 12.86 6.23
N ILE A 16 6.27 12.80 5.13
CA ILE A 16 6.25 13.86 4.12
C ILE A 16 5.72 15.17 4.72
N CYS A 17 4.60 15.11 5.44
CA CYS A 17 4.05 16.30 6.11
C CYS A 17 5.06 16.91 7.09
N ALA A 18 5.65 16.09 7.95
CA ALA A 18 6.64 16.53 8.94
C ALA A 18 7.87 17.17 8.27
N ARG A 19 8.41 16.51 7.23
CA ARG A 19 9.58 17.00 6.49
C ARG A 19 9.32 18.35 5.85
N GLN A 20 8.18 18.53 5.20
CA GLN A 20 7.86 19.78 4.52
C GLN A 20 7.64 20.93 5.51
N LEU A 21 6.93 20.67 6.61
CA LEU A 21 6.70 21.69 7.66
C LEU A 21 8.00 22.07 8.40
N ALA A 22 8.87 21.10 8.68
CA ALA A 22 10.19 21.38 9.27
C ALA A 22 11.06 22.22 8.31
N LYS A 23 11.05 21.91 7.00
CA LYS A 23 11.72 22.70 5.96
C LYS A 23 11.21 24.14 5.90
N GLU A 24 9.94 24.38 6.23
CA GLU A 24 9.35 25.72 6.34
C GLU A 24 9.73 26.45 7.65
N GLY A 25 10.56 25.84 8.51
CA GLY A 25 11.00 26.42 9.78
C GLY A 25 10.00 26.27 10.94
N ARG A 26 8.98 25.40 10.81
CA ARG A 26 8.05 25.09 11.90
C ARG A 26 8.70 24.11 12.88
N SER A 27 8.39 24.27 14.16
CA SER A 27 8.73 23.30 15.19
C SER A 27 7.83 22.08 15.07
N VAL A 28 8.40 20.94 14.61
CA VAL A 28 7.65 19.70 14.29
C VAL A 28 8.12 18.55 15.16
N LEU A 29 7.16 17.82 15.73
CA LEU A 29 7.39 16.54 16.41
C LEU A 29 6.61 15.42 15.71
N VAL A 30 7.28 14.32 15.40
CA VAL A 30 6.65 13.08 14.95
C VAL A 30 6.61 12.10 16.12
N LEU A 31 5.43 11.58 16.46
CA LEU A 31 5.23 10.54 17.47
C LEU A 31 4.97 9.21 16.79
N GLU A 32 5.85 8.24 17.04
CA GLU A 32 5.78 6.89 16.48
C GLU A 32 5.67 5.84 17.59
N ARG A 33 4.69 4.95 17.48
CA ARG A 33 4.45 3.86 18.44
C ARG A 33 5.56 2.83 18.46
N GLN A 34 6.07 2.47 17.29
CA GLN A 34 7.07 1.41 17.13
C GLN A 34 8.47 1.87 17.53
N ALA A 35 9.37 0.90 17.66
CA ALA A 35 10.78 1.17 17.93
C ALA A 35 11.53 1.79 16.73
N GLN A 36 10.94 1.67 15.53
CA GLN A 36 11.45 2.25 14.28
C GLN A 36 10.32 2.93 13.50
N PRO A 37 10.62 4.05 12.82
CA PRO A 37 9.63 4.73 11.98
C PRO A 37 9.40 3.98 10.66
N GLY A 38 8.32 4.34 9.94
CA GLY A 38 8.12 3.96 8.55
C GLY A 38 6.76 3.36 8.21
N GLY A 39 5.95 2.95 9.17
CA GLY A 39 4.67 2.31 8.89
C GLY A 39 4.83 1.11 7.96
N CYS A 40 4.11 1.10 6.83
CA CYS A 40 4.22 0.02 5.83
C CYS A 40 5.53 0.03 5.01
N LEU A 41 6.37 1.06 5.13
CA LEU A 41 7.69 1.13 4.49
C LEU A 41 8.82 0.62 5.38
N GLN A 42 8.54 0.22 6.64
CA GLN A 42 9.59 -0.36 7.47
C GLN A 42 10.07 -1.69 6.88
N SER A 43 11.36 -1.94 7.08
CA SER A 43 11.97 -3.24 6.81
C SER A 43 12.23 -3.98 8.12
N TYR A 44 12.31 -5.29 8.06
CA TYR A 44 12.68 -6.12 9.21
C TYR A 44 13.82 -7.08 8.85
N ARG A 45 14.62 -7.45 9.83
CA ARG A 45 15.77 -8.37 9.63
C ARG A 45 15.48 -9.75 10.19
N ARG A 46 15.95 -10.77 9.44
CA ARG A 46 16.02 -12.17 9.87
C ARG A 46 17.39 -12.74 9.47
N GLY A 47 18.24 -12.97 10.45
CA GLY A 47 19.65 -13.28 10.19
C GLY A 47 20.33 -12.15 9.41
N ASP A 48 20.99 -12.48 8.33
CA ASP A 48 21.71 -11.53 7.47
C ASP A 48 20.83 -10.83 6.44
N PHE A 49 19.54 -11.21 6.34
CA PHE A 49 18.62 -10.71 5.32
C PHE A 49 17.70 -9.62 5.88
N GLU A 50 17.50 -8.58 5.07
CA GLU A 50 16.51 -7.53 5.30
C GLU A 50 15.34 -7.73 4.34
N PHE A 51 14.12 -7.63 4.86
CA PHE A 51 12.87 -7.82 4.12
C PHE A 51 12.02 -6.55 4.20
N ASP A 52 11.32 -6.25 3.12
CA ASP A 52 10.33 -5.19 3.08
C ASP A 52 8.97 -5.66 3.59
N THR A 53 8.21 -4.74 4.17
CA THR A 53 6.84 -5.01 4.60
C THR A 53 5.84 -4.78 3.48
N GLY A 54 5.89 -3.62 2.81
CA GLY A 54 4.86 -3.23 1.85
C GLY A 54 5.36 -2.58 0.56
N LEU A 55 6.66 -2.43 0.35
CA LEU A 55 7.21 -1.89 -0.89
C LEU A 55 7.82 -3.00 -1.75
N HIS A 56 7.15 -3.34 -2.84
CA HIS A 56 7.68 -4.31 -3.82
C HIS A 56 8.09 -3.63 -5.12
N TYR A 57 7.29 -2.68 -5.62
CA TYR A 57 7.59 -1.80 -6.75
C TYR A 57 6.61 -0.63 -6.79
N VAL A 58 6.87 0.35 -7.65
CA VAL A 58 6.09 1.57 -7.77
C VAL A 58 5.98 2.00 -9.23
N GLY A 59 4.86 2.62 -9.58
CA GLY A 59 4.68 3.27 -10.88
C GLY A 59 5.02 4.76 -10.84
N GLY A 60 5.14 5.39 -12.02
CA GLY A 60 5.11 6.83 -12.16
C GLY A 60 6.38 7.60 -11.76
N LEU A 61 7.57 6.98 -11.86
CA LEU A 61 8.84 7.63 -11.50
C LEU A 61 9.68 8.12 -12.70
N ALA A 62 9.20 8.01 -13.94
CA ALA A 62 9.93 8.60 -15.07
C ALA A 62 9.73 10.13 -15.10
N GLU A 63 10.66 10.83 -15.73
CA GLU A 63 10.63 12.29 -15.88
C GLU A 63 9.30 12.78 -16.45
N GLY A 64 8.74 13.84 -15.86
CA GLY A 64 7.44 14.41 -16.23
C GLY A 64 6.23 13.67 -15.63
N GLN A 65 6.43 12.65 -14.83
CA GLN A 65 5.34 11.95 -14.15
C GLN A 65 5.11 12.52 -12.73
N PRO A 66 3.86 12.50 -12.23
CA PRO A 66 3.53 13.20 -10.96
C PRO A 66 4.34 12.75 -9.75
N LEU A 67 4.60 11.44 -9.62
CA LEU A 67 5.38 10.94 -8.49
C LEU A 67 6.87 11.30 -8.62
N HIS A 68 7.41 11.33 -9.83
CA HIS A 68 8.78 11.79 -10.08
C HIS A 68 8.97 13.24 -9.59
N GLU A 69 8.11 14.16 -10.02
CA GLU A 69 8.19 15.57 -9.60
C GLU A 69 8.09 15.73 -8.08
N ALA A 70 7.17 14.98 -7.47
CA ALA A 70 7.02 14.97 -6.01
C ALA A 70 8.27 14.42 -5.31
N PHE A 71 8.88 13.35 -5.84
CA PHE A 71 10.07 12.73 -5.26
C PHE A 71 11.33 13.56 -5.51
N GLU A 72 11.42 14.29 -6.61
CA GLU A 72 12.47 15.31 -6.78
C GLU A 72 12.39 16.40 -5.70
N GLN A 73 11.20 16.95 -5.48
CA GLN A 73 10.95 17.95 -4.43
C GLN A 73 11.29 17.42 -3.02
N LEU A 74 11.08 16.12 -2.78
CA LEU A 74 11.39 15.45 -1.53
C LEU A 74 12.85 14.95 -1.46
N GLY A 75 13.63 15.06 -2.55
CA GLY A 75 14.99 14.54 -2.64
C GLY A 75 15.08 13.01 -2.67
N LEU A 76 13.98 12.33 -3.00
CA LEU A 76 13.90 10.87 -3.01
C LEU A 76 14.34 10.26 -4.36
N MET A 77 14.43 11.06 -5.43
CA MET A 77 14.94 10.58 -6.73
C MET A 77 16.44 10.24 -6.69
N ARG A 78 17.20 10.71 -5.70
CA ARG A 78 18.60 10.32 -5.45
C ARG A 78 18.78 8.87 -4.95
N LEU A 79 17.70 8.19 -4.57
CA LEU A 79 17.73 6.80 -4.12
C LEU A 79 17.96 5.86 -5.32
N PRO A 80 18.51 4.65 -5.09
CA PRO A 80 18.89 3.73 -6.18
C PRO A 80 17.66 3.04 -6.80
N TRP A 81 16.86 3.79 -7.53
CA TRP A 81 15.73 3.30 -8.29
C TRP A 81 16.19 2.47 -9.49
N VAL A 82 15.60 1.31 -9.68
CA VAL A 82 15.84 0.41 -10.80
C VAL A 82 14.55 0.31 -11.61
N ARG A 83 14.61 0.72 -12.89
CA ARG A 83 13.46 0.59 -13.80
C ARG A 83 13.26 -0.87 -14.15
N LEU A 84 12.01 -1.34 -14.11
CA LEU A 84 11.67 -2.71 -14.50
C LEU A 84 11.74 -2.91 -16.02
N ASP A 85 11.65 -4.17 -16.46
CA ASP A 85 11.72 -4.54 -17.88
C ASP A 85 10.57 -3.89 -18.67
N ALA A 86 10.89 -3.03 -19.60
CA ALA A 86 9.88 -2.28 -20.36
C ALA A 86 9.01 -3.17 -21.26
N GLU A 87 9.54 -4.32 -21.69
CA GLU A 87 8.81 -5.30 -22.52
C GLU A 87 7.89 -6.24 -21.72
N GLY A 88 7.83 -6.05 -20.38
CA GLY A 88 6.99 -6.87 -19.52
C GLY A 88 7.34 -6.64 -18.05
N PHE A 89 7.07 -5.42 -17.54
CA PHE A 89 7.32 -5.08 -16.13
C PHE A 89 6.54 -5.97 -15.17
N ASP A 90 5.38 -6.45 -15.61
CA ASP A 90 4.59 -7.49 -14.97
C ASP A 90 4.26 -8.59 -15.99
N GLN A 91 4.38 -9.83 -15.59
CA GLN A 91 3.98 -11.02 -16.37
C GLN A 91 2.79 -11.68 -15.70
N VAL A 92 1.64 -11.68 -16.36
CA VAL A 92 0.39 -12.25 -15.85
C VAL A 92 0.19 -13.64 -16.42
N THR A 93 0.20 -14.66 -15.58
CA THR A 93 -0.08 -16.05 -15.94
C THR A 93 -1.46 -16.44 -15.40
N ILE A 94 -2.38 -16.79 -16.31
CA ILE A 94 -3.71 -17.31 -15.98
C ILE A 94 -3.84 -18.68 -16.65
N GLY A 95 -4.09 -19.70 -15.86
CA GLY A 95 -4.07 -21.06 -16.36
C GLY A 95 -2.66 -21.43 -16.88
N ARG A 96 -2.53 -21.66 -18.18
CA ARG A 96 -1.26 -22.03 -18.83
C ARG A 96 -0.67 -20.93 -19.71
N GLN A 97 -1.34 -19.80 -19.81
CA GLN A 97 -0.95 -18.72 -20.70
C GLN A 97 -0.39 -17.53 -19.92
N THR A 98 0.71 -16.95 -20.41
CA THR A 98 1.36 -15.78 -19.84
C THR A 98 1.23 -14.60 -20.77
N PHE A 99 0.87 -13.44 -20.21
CA PHE A 99 0.68 -12.19 -20.90
C PHE A 99 1.65 -11.15 -20.33
N PRO A 100 2.55 -10.57 -21.14
CA PRO A 100 3.42 -9.48 -20.69
C PRO A 100 2.64 -8.17 -20.66
N LEU A 101 2.76 -7.43 -19.55
CA LEU A 101 2.27 -6.06 -19.45
C LEU A 101 3.46 -5.12 -19.69
N CYS A 102 3.47 -4.51 -20.87
CA CYS A 102 4.57 -3.66 -21.32
C CYS A 102 4.43 -2.22 -20.81
N GLU A 103 5.57 -1.57 -20.64
CA GLU A 103 5.62 -0.15 -20.30
C GLU A 103 5.24 0.73 -21.49
N GLY A 104 4.47 1.79 -21.22
CA GLY A 104 3.96 2.74 -22.23
C GLY A 104 2.63 2.33 -22.83
N PHE A 105 1.67 3.25 -22.85
CA PHE A 105 0.27 3.00 -23.22
C PHE A 105 0.12 2.34 -24.60
N ASP A 106 0.83 2.85 -25.61
CA ASP A 106 0.70 2.32 -26.97
C ASP A 106 1.31 0.92 -27.10
N ARG A 107 2.48 0.69 -26.47
CA ARG A 107 3.10 -0.63 -26.44
C ARG A 107 2.22 -1.63 -25.68
N PHE A 108 1.68 -1.25 -24.54
CA PHE A 108 0.77 -2.05 -23.74
C PHE A 108 -0.43 -2.52 -24.58
N ALA A 109 -1.13 -1.58 -25.25
CA ALA A 109 -2.28 -1.89 -26.08
C ALA A 109 -1.92 -2.75 -27.30
N ASN A 110 -0.81 -2.46 -27.96
CA ASN A 110 -0.37 -3.21 -29.14
C ASN A 110 0.00 -4.66 -28.75
N THR A 111 0.80 -4.83 -27.71
CA THR A 111 1.21 -6.18 -27.25
C THR A 111 0.00 -7.03 -26.85
N LEU A 112 -0.90 -6.51 -26.03
CA LEU A 112 -2.12 -7.25 -25.67
C LEU A 112 -3.04 -7.47 -26.88
N GLY A 113 -3.06 -6.54 -27.85
CA GLY A 113 -3.78 -6.69 -29.09
C GLY A 113 -3.31 -7.84 -30.01
N GLU A 114 -2.09 -8.35 -29.81
CA GLU A 114 -1.62 -9.57 -30.48
C GLU A 114 -2.26 -10.83 -29.89
N TYR A 115 -2.46 -10.87 -28.58
CA TYR A 115 -3.15 -11.96 -27.88
C TYR A 115 -4.68 -11.89 -28.04
N PHE A 116 -5.23 -10.68 -28.16
CA PHE A 116 -6.67 -10.40 -28.24
C PHE A 116 -7.02 -9.57 -29.48
N PRO A 117 -6.87 -10.11 -30.70
CA PRO A 117 -6.99 -9.34 -31.93
C PRO A 117 -8.37 -8.72 -32.16
N GLN A 118 -9.43 -9.29 -31.57
CA GLN A 118 -10.80 -8.77 -31.67
C GLN A 118 -11.04 -7.57 -30.74
N GLU A 119 -10.15 -7.36 -29.74
CA GLU A 119 -10.28 -6.33 -28.72
C GLU A 119 -9.37 -5.10 -28.97
N LYS A 120 -8.67 -5.04 -30.11
CA LYS A 120 -7.70 -3.96 -30.41
C LYS A 120 -8.27 -2.56 -30.26
N ASN A 121 -9.52 -2.35 -30.67
CA ASN A 121 -10.15 -1.04 -30.56
C ASN A 121 -10.52 -0.71 -29.10
N ALA A 122 -11.02 -1.68 -28.35
CA ALA A 122 -11.32 -1.53 -26.93
C ALA A 122 -10.03 -1.27 -26.12
N LEU A 123 -8.92 -1.96 -26.44
CA LEU A 123 -7.61 -1.73 -25.83
C LEU A 123 -7.11 -0.29 -26.07
N ARG A 124 -7.31 0.26 -27.26
CA ARG A 124 -6.98 1.68 -27.53
C ARG A 124 -7.82 2.64 -26.69
N GLN A 125 -9.13 2.40 -26.58
CA GLN A 125 -10.00 3.21 -25.71
C GLN A 125 -9.60 3.09 -24.23
N TYR A 126 -9.25 1.90 -23.78
CA TYR A 126 -8.76 1.65 -22.42
C TYR A 126 -7.51 2.47 -22.11
N VAL A 127 -6.48 2.37 -22.94
CA VAL A 127 -5.23 3.11 -22.69
C VAL A 127 -5.38 4.61 -22.89
N ASP A 128 -6.30 5.05 -23.75
CA ASP A 128 -6.62 6.47 -23.91
C ASP A 128 -7.26 7.05 -22.65
N MET A 129 -8.20 6.32 -22.04
CA MET A 129 -8.78 6.68 -20.74
C MET A 129 -7.70 6.72 -19.65
N LEU A 130 -6.75 5.76 -19.63
CA LEU A 130 -5.64 5.75 -18.66
C LEU A 130 -4.63 6.88 -18.89
N ARG A 131 -4.44 7.32 -20.13
CA ARG A 131 -3.59 8.46 -20.49
C ARG A 131 -4.19 9.79 -20.07
N HIS A 132 -5.51 9.90 -20.17
CA HIS A 132 -6.29 11.10 -19.84
C HIS A 132 -7.24 10.82 -18.67
N LEU A 133 -6.64 10.49 -17.51
CA LEU A 133 -7.38 10.07 -16.32
C LEU A 133 -8.58 10.99 -16.06
N PRO A 134 -9.79 10.43 -15.92
CA PRO A 134 -10.97 11.22 -15.65
C PRO A 134 -10.90 11.87 -14.26
N PRO A 135 -11.45 13.08 -14.09
CA PRO A 135 -11.53 13.73 -12.79
C PRO A 135 -12.20 12.85 -11.73
N LEU A 136 -11.90 13.11 -10.48
CA LEU A 136 -12.48 12.35 -9.35
C LEU A 136 -14.02 12.35 -9.43
N GLU A 137 -14.60 13.52 -9.66
CA GLU A 137 -16.05 13.76 -9.68
C GLU A 137 -16.77 12.96 -10.79
N GLU A 138 -16.06 12.64 -11.88
CA GLU A 138 -16.63 11.91 -13.04
C GLU A 138 -16.45 10.40 -12.92
N SER A 139 -15.50 9.92 -12.09
CA SER A 139 -15.10 8.51 -12.09
C SER A 139 -15.23 7.80 -10.74
N VAL A 140 -15.47 8.55 -9.66
CA VAL A 140 -15.58 7.97 -8.33
C VAL A 140 -16.86 7.18 -8.09
N GLU A 141 -17.96 7.53 -8.79
CA GLU A 141 -19.26 6.83 -8.73
C GLU A 141 -19.39 5.73 -9.81
N VAL A 142 -18.42 5.66 -10.74
CA VAL A 142 -18.41 4.63 -11.78
C VAL A 142 -17.77 3.35 -11.22
N ASN A 143 -18.45 2.22 -11.42
CA ASN A 143 -17.92 0.92 -11.02
C ASN A 143 -16.87 0.43 -12.03
N ALA A 144 -15.67 0.07 -11.56
CA ALA A 144 -14.57 -0.35 -12.42
C ALA A 144 -14.86 -1.67 -13.17
N TYR A 145 -15.46 -2.65 -12.50
CA TYR A 145 -15.79 -3.94 -13.12
C TYR A 145 -16.84 -3.79 -14.22
N ASP A 146 -17.92 -3.05 -13.96
CA ASP A 146 -18.97 -2.79 -14.94
C ASP A 146 -18.42 -2.01 -16.14
N TRP A 147 -17.54 -1.04 -15.90
CA TRP A 147 -16.88 -0.29 -16.97
C TRP A 147 -16.02 -1.20 -17.85
N LEU A 148 -15.18 -2.05 -17.25
CA LEU A 148 -14.33 -2.99 -17.99
C LEU A 148 -15.16 -3.99 -18.80
N THR A 149 -16.19 -4.56 -18.22
CA THR A 149 -17.05 -5.55 -18.89
C THR A 149 -17.98 -4.92 -19.95
N SER A 150 -18.25 -3.63 -19.89
CA SER A 150 -18.92 -2.89 -20.94
C SER A 150 -18.00 -2.59 -22.14
N LEU A 151 -16.71 -2.42 -21.89
CA LEU A 151 -15.70 -2.11 -22.91
C LEU A 151 -15.17 -3.37 -23.62
N PHE A 152 -14.90 -4.44 -22.87
CA PHE A 152 -14.30 -5.68 -23.38
C PHE A 152 -15.31 -6.82 -23.42
N ARG A 153 -15.28 -7.60 -24.51
CA ARG A 153 -16.11 -8.78 -24.71
C ARG A 153 -15.47 -10.06 -24.19
N ASP A 154 -14.11 -10.12 -24.23
CA ASP A 154 -13.36 -11.27 -23.77
C ASP A 154 -13.14 -11.20 -22.25
N PRO A 155 -13.75 -12.11 -21.46
CA PRO A 155 -13.59 -12.10 -20.01
C PRO A 155 -12.15 -12.45 -19.56
N LEU A 156 -11.36 -13.16 -20.39
CA LEU A 156 -9.97 -13.41 -20.08
C LEU A 156 -9.16 -12.11 -20.11
N LEU A 157 -9.41 -11.25 -21.11
CA LEU A 157 -8.74 -9.94 -21.17
C LEU A 157 -9.09 -9.07 -19.96
N VAL A 158 -10.36 -9.05 -19.53
CA VAL A 158 -10.75 -8.33 -18.29
C VAL A 158 -9.95 -8.84 -17.09
N ASN A 159 -9.76 -10.16 -16.96
CA ASN A 159 -8.94 -10.73 -15.89
C ASN A 159 -7.46 -10.37 -16.04
N VAL A 160 -6.90 -10.39 -17.24
CA VAL A 160 -5.49 -10.01 -17.50
C VAL A 160 -5.25 -8.56 -17.12
N LEU A 161 -6.12 -7.63 -17.54
CA LEU A 161 -6.02 -6.20 -17.22
C LEU A 161 -6.17 -5.91 -15.72
N SER A 162 -6.83 -6.79 -14.99
CA SER A 162 -7.09 -6.65 -13.55
C SER A 162 -6.08 -7.41 -12.67
N ALA A 163 -5.25 -8.28 -13.25
CA ALA A 163 -4.41 -9.19 -12.48
C ALA A 163 -3.37 -8.49 -11.59
N THR A 164 -2.80 -7.38 -12.06
CA THR A 164 -1.84 -6.59 -11.28
C THR A 164 -2.51 -5.73 -10.22
N ALA A 165 -3.82 -5.59 -10.28
CA ALA A 165 -4.61 -4.91 -9.26
C ALA A 165 -4.76 -5.73 -7.96
N MET A 166 -4.03 -6.87 -7.81
CA MET A 166 -3.81 -7.51 -6.49
C MET A 166 -3.23 -6.53 -5.45
N LYS A 167 -2.63 -5.45 -5.90
CA LYS A 167 -2.16 -4.31 -5.09
C LYS A 167 -3.29 -3.42 -4.56
N MET A 168 -4.53 -3.67 -4.94
CA MET A 168 -5.75 -3.10 -4.39
C MET A 168 -6.79 -4.21 -4.22
N GLU A 169 -7.76 -4.00 -3.33
CA GLU A 169 -8.87 -4.94 -3.21
C GLU A 169 -9.81 -4.80 -4.41
N LEU A 170 -9.89 -5.85 -5.21
CA LEU A 170 -10.87 -5.93 -6.30
C LEU A 170 -12.22 -6.35 -5.74
N ARG A 171 -13.22 -5.49 -5.90
CA ARG A 171 -14.61 -5.74 -5.54
C ARG A 171 -15.50 -5.43 -6.74
N ARG A 172 -16.14 -6.46 -7.28
CA ARG A 172 -17.04 -6.32 -8.44
C ARG A 172 -18.12 -5.27 -8.24
N GLU A 173 -18.70 -5.24 -7.03
CA GLU A 173 -19.86 -4.42 -6.72
C GLU A 173 -19.52 -2.97 -6.38
N SER A 174 -18.25 -2.64 -6.12
CA SER A 174 -17.98 -1.37 -5.44
C SER A 174 -16.66 -0.68 -5.76
N LEU A 175 -15.72 -1.31 -6.45
CA LEU A 175 -14.44 -0.66 -6.75
C LEU A 175 -14.65 0.56 -7.66
N PRO A 176 -14.30 1.79 -7.24
CA PRO A 176 -14.42 2.97 -8.10
C PRO A 176 -13.45 2.91 -9.28
N LEU A 177 -13.90 3.31 -10.45
CA LEU A 177 -13.07 3.44 -11.65
C LEU A 177 -11.90 4.40 -11.41
N PHE A 178 -12.10 5.47 -10.64
CA PHE A 178 -11.04 6.39 -10.23
C PHE A 178 -9.84 5.65 -9.63
N ASN A 179 -10.07 4.81 -8.62
CA ASN A 179 -9.00 4.10 -7.92
C ASN A 179 -8.31 3.08 -8.82
N PHE A 180 -9.09 2.35 -9.62
CA PHE A 180 -8.56 1.38 -10.59
C PHE A 180 -7.70 2.07 -11.66
N ALA A 181 -8.23 3.10 -12.31
CA ALA A 181 -7.57 3.79 -13.41
C ALA A 181 -6.26 4.46 -12.98
N HIS A 182 -6.26 5.20 -11.86
CA HIS A 182 -5.05 5.83 -11.33
C HIS A 182 -3.94 4.82 -11.02
N SER A 183 -4.32 3.71 -10.38
CA SER A 183 -3.37 2.65 -10.07
C SER A 183 -2.79 2.05 -11.35
N MET A 184 -3.62 1.65 -12.31
CA MET A 184 -3.15 1.03 -13.54
C MET A 184 -2.33 1.98 -14.40
N SER A 185 -2.75 3.24 -14.52
CA SER A 185 -2.04 4.26 -15.29
C SER A 185 -0.61 4.45 -14.82
N SER A 186 -0.38 4.59 -13.51
CA SER A 186 0.96 4.88 -12.98
C SER A 186 1.96 3.76 -13.31
N TYR A 187 1.56 2.49 -13.19
CA TYR A 187 2.43 1.35 -13.49
C TYR A 187 2.68 1.16 -14.99
N ILE A 188 1.68 1.40 -15.83
CA ILE A 188 1.84 1.32 -17.29
C ILE A 188 2.74 2.44 -17.81
N GLN A 189 2.70 3.63 -17.22
CA GLN A 189 3.57 4.74 -17.59
C GLN A 189 5.05 4.42 -17.37
N SER A 190 5.40 3.88 -16.20
CA SER A 190 6.71 3.34 -15.88
C SER A 190 6.69 2.59 -14.56
N SER A 191 7.42 1.51 -14.45
CA SER A 191 7.49 0.70 -13.23
C SER A 191 8.91 0.60 -12.70
N TRP A 192 9.07 0.73 -11.38
CA TRP A 192 10.38 0.86 -10.74
C TRP A 192 10.45 0.07 -9.44
N ARG A 193 11.64 -0.40 -9.10
CA ARG A 193 11.95 -1.07 -7.85
C ARG A 193 13.06 -0.30 -7.12
N LEU A 194 12.99 -0.26 -5.80
CA LEU A 194 14.02 0.39 -4.99
C LEU A 194 15.02 -0.66 -4.50
N LYS A 195 16.28 -0.57 -4.94
CA LYS A 195 17.36 -1.38 -4.38
C LYS A 195 17.58 -0.97 -2.91
N GLY A 196 17.66 -1.94 -2.00
CA GLY A 196 17.78 -1.67 -0.57
C GLY A 196 16.45 -1.45 0.16
N GLY A 197 15.30 -1.40 -0.58
CA GLY A 197 13.96 -1.46 0.00
C GLY A 197 13.41 -0.16 0.59
N GLY A 198 12.17 -0.24 1.11
CA GLY A 198 11.37 0.89 1.56
C GLY A 198 11.97 1.71 2.70
N ASN A 199 12.77 1.07 3.54
CA ASN A 199 13.42 1.73 4.65
C ASN A 199 14.41 2.84 4.22
N MET A 200 14.90 2.82 2.97
CA MET A 200 15.71 3.91 2.42
C MET A 200 14.93 5.21 2.30
N ILE A 201 13.66 5.14 1.88
CA ILE A 201 12.76 6.31 1.84
C ILE A 201 12.58 6.86 3.26
N VAL A 202 12.29 5.98 4.21
CA VAL A 202 12.09 6.35 5.61
C VAL A 202 13.31 7.05 6.19
N ARG A 203 14.50 6.43 6.03
CA ARG A 203 15.77 7.01 6.52
C ARG A 203 16.05 8.37 5.90
N SER A 204 15.80 8.54 4.60
CA SER A 204 15.99 9.81 3.91
C SER A 204 15.09 10.89 4.50
N LEU A 205 13.78 10.63 4.64
CA LEU A 205 12.82 11.60 5.18
C LEU A 205 13.10 11.94 6.65
N VAL A 206 13.41 10.94 7.48
CA VAL A 206 13.76 11.15 8.91
C VAL A 206 15.06 11.97 9.05
N SER A 207 16.07 11.71 8.22
CA SER A 207 17.30 12.50 8.18
C SER A 207 17.01 13.96 7.82
N ASP A 208 16.18 14.21 6.82
CA ASP A 208 15.78 15.55 6.42
C ASP A 208 15.00 16.27 7.54
N ILE A 209 14.01 15.60 8.17
CA ILE A 209 13.26 16.16 9.30
C ILE A 209 14.21 16.66 10.38
N LYS A 210 15.18 15.82 10.79
CA LYS A 210 16.15 16.17 11.81
C LYS A 210 17.09 17.31 11.38
N SER A 211 17.52 17.31 10.13
CA SER A 211 18.39 18.37 9.59
C SER A 211 17.70 19.73 9.53
N PHE A 212 16.38 19.74 9.41
CA PHE A 212 15.54 20.95 9.45
C PHE A 212 15.08 21.33 10.88
N GLY A 213 15.61 20.64 11.91
CA GLY A 213 15.30 20.95 13.31
C GLY A 213 14.02 20.30 13.85
N GLY A 214 13.38 19.38 13.10
CA GLY A 214 12.27 18.58 13.58
C GLY A 214 12.73 17.36 14.40
N GLU A 215 11.82 16.79 15.16
CA GLU A 215 12.07 15.65 16.03
C GLU A 215 11.22 14.44 15.63
N VAL A 216 11.78 13.23 15.78
CA VAL A 216 11.07 11.96 15.61
C VAL A 216 11.30 11.13 16.85
N VAL A 217 10.23 10.87 17.61
CA VAL A 217 10.24 10.12 18.86
C VAL A 217 9.54 8.79 18.62
N CYS A 218 10.30 7.70 18.75
CA CYS A 218 9.80 6.33 18.68
C CYS A 218 9.38 5.83 20.07
N ARG A 219 8.58 4.74 20.12
CA ARG A 219 7.97 4.18 21.35
C ARG A 219 7.04 5.17 22.06
N ALA A 220 6.48 6.10 21.33
CA ALA A 220 5.51 7.11 21.77
C ALA A 220 4.13 6.76 21.22
N GLU A 221 3.43 5.83 21.85
CA GLU A 221 2.10 5.40 21.45
C GLU A 221 1.06 6.39 21.93
N VAL A 222 0.52 7.22 21.01
CA VAL A 222 -0.59 8.12 21.31
C VAL A 222 -1.86 7.30 21.53
N ASN A 223 -2.58 7.56 22.64
CA ASN A 223 -3.82 6.89 22.99
C ASN A 223 -4.96 7.85 23.36
N GLU A 224 -4.68 9.15 23.44
CA GLU A 224 -5.66 10.20 23.75
C GLU A 224 -5.27 11.53 23.07
N LEU A 225 -6.26 12.24 22.55
CA LEU A 225 -6.14 13.63 22.11
C LEU A 225 -6.90 14.51 23.09
N VAL A 226 -6.19 15.41 23.74
CA VAL A 226 -6.75 16.29 24.79
C VAL A 226 -7.41 17.50 24.14
N GLU A 227 -8.72 17.63 24.33
CA GLU A 227 -9.52 18.76 23.87
C GLU A 227 -9.65 19.81 24.97
N GLN A 228 -9.46 21.08 24.61
CA GLN A 228 -9.74 22.23 25.45
C GLN A 228 -10.23 23.39 24.59
N ASP A 229 -11.26 24.10 25.04
CA ASP A 229 -11.81 25.28 24.36
C ASP A 229 -12.10 25.07 22.85
N GLY A 230 -12.67 23.91 22.51
CA GLY A 230 -13.10 23.60 21.16
C GLY A 230 -11.96 23.25 20.16
N ARG A 231 -10.79 22.85 20.66
CA ARG A 231 -9.63 22.43 19.85
C ARG A 231 -8.78 21.42 20.58
N ILE A 232 -7.95 20.70 19.85
CA ILE A 232 -6.94 19.84 20.45
C ILE A 232 -5.76 20.68 20.93
N VAL A 233 -5.32 20.43 22.16
CA VAL A 233 -4.18 21.13 22.77
C VAL A 233 -2.98 20.21 22.98
N ALA A 234 -3.20 18.89 23.13
CA ALA A 234 -2.13 17.95 23.38
C ALA A 234 -2.45 16.54 22.85
N ALA A 235 -1.39 15.77 22.58
CA ALA A 235 -1.41 14.33 22.39
C ALA A 235 -0.81 13.67 23.64
N LYS A 236 -1.52 12.70 24.22
CA LYS A 236 -1.08 11.93 25.38
C LYS A 236 -0.72 10.53 24.95
N CYS A 237 0.42 10.05 25.42
CA CYS A 237 0.94 8.72 25.13
C CYS A 237 0.61 7.71 26.24
N ALA A 238 0.65 6.44 25.88
CA ALA A 238 0.36 5.33 26.80
C ALA A 238 1.31 5.25 28.02
N ASP A 239 2.53 5.78 27.87
CA ASP A 239 3.52 5.91 28.97
C ASP A 239 3.25 7.10 29.92
N GLY A 240 2.18 7.87 29.66
CA GLY A 240 1.78 9.04 30.43
C GLY A 240 2.42 10.36 29.97
N GLN A 241 3.36 10.36 29.03
CA GLN A 241 3.91 11.58 28.48
C GLN A 241 2.86 12.34 27.68
N THR A 242 2.93 13.68 27.74
CA THR A 242 2.00 14.56 27.06
C THR A 242 2.76 15.61 26.26
N TYR A 243 2.39 15.78 24.99
CA TYR A 243 3.03 16.72 24.07
C TYR A 243 2.01 17.73 23.56
N GLU A 244 2.33 19.02 23.69
CA GLU A 244 1.46 20.13 23.29
C GLU A 244 1.82 20.67 21.91
N ALA A 245 0.81 21.00 21.10
CA ALA A 245 0.99 21.67 19.83
C ALA A 245 -0.21 22.57 19.45
N ARG A 246 0.01 23.41 18.44
CA ARG A 246 -1.04 24.25 17.84
C ARG A 246 -1.88 23.46 16.83
N VAL A 247 -1.25 22.54 16.08
CA VAL A 247 -1.85 21.74 15.01
C VAL A 247 -1.45 20.26 15.16
N PHE A 248 -2.36 19.36 14.79
CA PHE A 248 -2.16 17.92 14.79
C PHE A 248 -2.44 17.34 13.41
N ILE A 249 -1.55 16.49 12.92
CA ILE A 249 -1.75 15.72 11.69
C ILE A 249 -1.68 14.23 12.07
N SER A 250 -2.72 13.48 11.75
CA SER A 250 -2.73 12.03 12.00
C SER A 250 -2.51 11.26 10.69
N ASP A 251 -1.46 10.44 10.66
CA ASP A 251 -1.17 9.43 9.65
C ASP A 251 -1.60 8.03 10.12
N VAL A 252 -2.45 7.99 11.13
CA VAL A 252 -3.02 6.76 11.69
C VAL A 252 -4.44 6.57 11.16
N HIS A 253 -4.88 5.31 11.14
CA HIS A 253 -6.20 4.98 10.62
C HIS A 253 -7.31 5.84 11.24
N PRO A 254 -8.26 6.37 10.47
CA PRO A 254 -9.28 7.31 10.97
C PRO A 254 -10.10 6.79 12.14
N GLN A 255 -10.45 5.49 12.15
CA GLN A 255 -11.18 4.88 13.27
C GLN A 255 -10.41 5.00 14.59
N LEU A 256 -9.09 4.84 14.57
CA LEU A 256 -8.25 5.01 15.76
C LEU A 256 -8.11 6.48 16.14
N THR A 257 -7.80 7.33 15.16
CA THR A 257 -7.64 8.77 15.38
C THR A 257 -8.85 9.38 16.06
N PHE A 258 -10.06 9.10 15.57
CA PHE A 258 -11.28 9.62 16.18
C PHE A 258 -11.71 8.83 17.44
N GLY A 259 -11.19 7.60 17.62
CA GLY A 259 -11.33 6.83 18.85
C GLY A 259 -10.62 7.47 20.05
N TRP A 260 -9.56 8.25 19.83
CA TRP A 260 -8.85 8.99 20.88
C TRP A 260 -9.60 10.24 21.37
N LEU A 261 -10.69 10.62 20.71
CA LEU A 261 -11.55 11.77 21.04
C LEU A 261 -12.90 11.31 21.61
N LYS A 262 -12.89 10.33 22.53
CA LYS A 262 -14.11 9.64 23.00
C LYS A 262 -15.21 10.60 23.49
N ASP A 263 -14.85 11.59 24.29
CA ASP A 263 -15.75 12.54 24.92
C ASP A 263 -15.80 13.91 24.24
N SER A 264 -15.23 14.05 23.06
CA SER A 264 -15.16 15.33 22.33
C SER A 264 -16.55 15.82 21.91
N HIS A 265 -16.86 17.04 22.24
CA HIS A 265 -18.08 17.76 21.79
C HIS A 265 -18.00 18.21 20.32
N LEU A 266 -16.81 18.23 19.71
CA LEU A 266 -16.59 18.62 18.31
C LEU A 266 -17.08 17.54 17.34
N LEU A 267 -17.16 16.29 17.78
CA LEU A 267 -17.56 15.16 16.96
C LEU A 267 -19.03 14.81 17.18
N LYS A 268 -19.89 15.16 16.24
CA LYS A 268 -21.30 14.74 16.25
C LYS A 268 -21.44 13.21 16.22
N GLY A 269 -22.43 12.68 16.92
CA GLY A 269 -22.67 11.23 17.00
C GLY A 269 -22.83 10.54 15.64
N ILE A 270 -23.43 11.22 14.65
CA ILE A 270 -23.54 10.71 13.28
C ILE A 270 -22.17 10.55 12.60
N PHE A 271 -21.26 11.52 12.80
CA PHE A 271 -19.90 11.44 12.28
C PHE A 271 -19.13 10.25 12.90
N ARG A 272 -19.20 10.08 14.23
CA ARG A 272 -18.58 8.96 14.93
C ARG A 272 -19.07 7.62 14.40
N ARG A 273 -20.39 7.43 14.27
CA ARG A 273 -20.97 6.21 13.72
C ARG A 273 -20.51 5.94 12.29
N ARG A 274 -20.45 7.00 11.45
CA ARG A 274 -19.96 6.89 10.06
C ARG A 274 -18.51 6.41 10.01
N ILE A 275 -17.62 6.98 10.83
CA ILE A 275 -16.21 6.59 10.87
C ILE A 275 -16.05 5.16 11.39
N GLN A 276 -16.77 4.78 12.46
CA GLN A 276 -16.69 3.43 13.00
C GLN A 276 -17.27 2.36 12.07
N ALA A 277 -18.19 2.74 11.20
CA ALA A 277 -18.80 1.85 10.21
C ALA A 277 -17.97 1.70 8.90
N LEU A 278 -16.85 2.41 8.77
CA LEU A 278 -15.96 2.28 7.61
C LEU A 278 -15.44 0.85 7.50
N GLU A 279 -15.64 0.25 6.34
CA GLU A 279 -15.08 -1.05 6.03
C GLU A 279 -13.61 -0.90 5.60
N ASN A 280 -12.83 -1.93 5.89
CA ASN A 280 -11.42 -1.99 5.56
C ASN A 280 -11.16 -3.04 4.48
N THR A 281 -10.11 -2.84 3.70
CA THR A 281 -9.68 -3.82 2.71
C THR A 281 -9.18 -5.10 3.36
N PHE A 282 -9.02 -6.15 2.57
CA PHE A 282 -8.34 -7.36 3.04
C PHE A 282 -6.89 -7.02 3.49
N GLY A 283 -6.30 -7.92 4.27
CA GLY A 283 -4.87 -7.94 4.53
C GLY A 283 -4.14 -8.82 3.53
N MET A 284 -2.81 -8.94 3.71
CA MET A 284 -1.96 -9.79 2.87
C MET A 284 -1.32 -10.91 3.69
N PHE A 285 -1.23 -12.08 3.09
CA PHE A 285 -0.26 -13.09 3.48
C PHE A 285 0.99 -12.92 2.62
N THR A 286 2.14 -12.96 3.24
CA THR A 286 3.43 -12.92 2.54
C THR A 286 4.30 -14.07 3.00
N ALA A 287 4.84 -14.84 2.04
CA ALA A 287 5.93 -15.78 2.27
C ALA A 287 7.21 -15.16 1.70
N SER A 288 8.10 -14.71 2.58
CA SER A 288 9.41 -14.16 2.24
C SER A 288 10.43 -15.28 2.22
N LEU A 289 10.98 -15.58 1.05
CA LEU A 289 11.87 -16.72 0.82
C LEU A 289 13.32 -16.23 0.68
N VAL A 290 14.23 -16.90 1.39
CA VAL A 290 15.67 -16.85 1.14
C VAL A 290 16.02 -18.02 0.26
N LEU A 291 16.71 -17.74 -0.84
CA LEU A 291 17.12 -18.76 -1.80
C LEU A 291 18.56 -19.19 -1.57
N LYS A 292 18.86 -20.45 -1.90
CA LYS A 292 20.23 -20.97 -1.98
C LYS A 292 21.04 -20.13 -2.98
N PRO A 293 22.33 -19.90 -2.75
CA PRO A 293 23.19 -19.18 -3.69
C PRO A 293 23.12 -19.79 -5.10
N ASP A 294 23.18 -18.94 -6.11
CA ASP A 294 23.34 -19.29 -7.52
C ASP A 294 22.30 -20.27 -8.09
N THR A 295 21.10 -20.32 -7.49
CA THR A 295 20.02 -21.21 -7.93
C THR A 295 19.00 -20.56 -8.84
N LEU A 296 18.70 -19.26 -8.64
CA LEU A 296 17.73 -18.52 -9.45
C LEU A 296 18.36 -17.27 -10.05
N PRO A 297 18.53 -17.18 -11.38
CA PRO A 297 18.93 -15.94 -12.04
C PRO A 297 17.95 -14.81 -11.69
N TYR A 298 18.46 -13.60 -11.42
CA TYR A 298 17.63 -12.44 -11.18
C TYR A 298 16.79 -12.09 -12.41
N PHE A 299 15.53 -11.80 -12.20
CA PHE A 299 14.62 -11.26 -13.21
C PHE A 299 14.07 -9.92 -12.75
N ASN A 300 14.08 -8.94 -13.65
CA ASN A 300 13.74 -7.55 -13.34
C ASN A 300 12.28 -7.19 -13.67
N HIS A 301 11.35 -8.08 -13.33
CA HIS A 301 9.91 -7.90 -13.49
C HIS A 301 9.17 -8.60 -12.33
N ASN A 302 7.87 -8.46 -12.25
CA ASN A 302 7.06 -9.26 -11.34
C ASN A 302 6.30 -10.34 -12.11
N LYS A 303 5.90 -11.40 -11.41
CA LYS A 303 5.05 -12.44 -11.96
C LYS A 303 3.76 -12.52 -11.13
N TYR A 304 2.64 -12.47 -11.81
CA TYR A 304 1.32 -12.69 -11.24
C TYR A 304 0.80 -14.01 -11.77
N VAL A 305 0.49 -14.94 -10.88
CA VAL A 305 0.11 -16.30 -11.25
C VAL A 305 -1.24 -16.63 -10.64
N PHE A 306 -2.21 -16.97 -11.48
CA PHE A 306 -3.55 -17.37 -11.08
C PHE A 306 -3.86 -18.78 -11.59
N ASN A 307 -4.57 -19.56 -10.77
CA ASN A 307 -5.02 -20.89 -11.17
C ASN A 307 -6.01 -20.81 -12.34
N GLU A 308 -6.94 -19.87 -12.25
CA GLU A 308 -8.07 -19.70 -13.16
C GLU A 308 -8.32 -18.21 -13.47
N ALA A 309 -9.18 -17.95 -14.45
CA ALA A 309 -9.61 -16.60 -14.83
C ALA A 309 -10.67 -16.06 -13.86
N ASN A 310 -10.35 -16.01 -12.58
CA ASN A 310 -11.24 -15.55 -11.50
C ASN A 310 -10.60 -14.42 -10.67
N VAL A 311 -9.81 -13.56 -11.30
CA VAL A 311 -9.01 -12.51 -10.64
C VAL A 311 -9.84 -11.59 -9.74
N TRP A 312 -11.11 -11.38 -10.06
CA TRP A 312 -12.00 -10.55 -9.26
C TRP A 312 -12.61 -11.25 -8.03
N THR A 313 -12.49 -12.59 -7.94
CA THR A 313 -13.16 -13.40 -6.90
C THR A 313 -12.27 -14.42 -6.20
N PHE A 314 -11.05 -14.66 -6.70
CA PHE A 314 -10.17 -15.71 -6.15
C PHE A 314 -9.87 -15.52 -4.65
N HIS A 315 -9.96 -14.30 -4.15
CA HIS A 315 -9.73 -13.97 -2.75
C HIS A 315 -10.98 -14.18 -1.85
N GLU A 316 -12.12 -14.51 -2.43
CA GLU A 316 -13.35 -14.81 -1.70
C GLU A 316 -13.41 -16.29 -1.27
N ASP A 317 -12.84 -17.18 -2.09
CA ASP A 317 -12.65 -18.59 -1.73
C ASP A 317 -11.27 -18.77 -1.10
N MET A 318 -11.27 -19.14 0.18
CA MET A 318 -10.09 -19.16 1.02
C MET A 318 -9.62 -20.56 1.41
N ASP A 319 -10.20 -21.59 0.83
CA ASP A 319 -9.78 -22.97 1.07
C ASP A 319 -8.40 -23.25 0.43
N SER A 320 -8.03 -22.46 -0.59
CA SER A 320 -6.74 -22.56 -1.28
C SER A 320 -6.23 -21.22 -1.81
N VAL A 321 -4.93 -21.09 -2.08
CA VAL A 321 -4.35 -19.91 -2.71
C VAL A 321 -4.67 -19.93 -4.21
N GLY A 322 -5.63 -19.07 -4.61
CA GLY A 322 -6.05 -18.95 -6.02
C GLY A 322 -5.14 -18.09 -6.90
N GLY A 323 -4.33 -17.23 -6.30
CA GLY A 323 -3.42 -16.33 -7.01
C GLY A 323 -2.26 -15.87 -6.15
N VAL A 324 -1.08 -15.66 -6.76
CA VAL A 324 0.12 -15.19 -6.08
C VAL A 324 0.86 -14.15 -6.94
N MET A 325 1.37 -13.11 -6.30
CA MET A 325 2.38 -12.22 -6.88
C MET A 325 3.75 -12.68 -6.42
N VAL A 326 4.68 -12.81 -7.36
CA VAL A 326 6.10 -13.10 -7.11
C VAL A 326 6.88 -11.82 -7.35
N SER A 327 7.53 -11.29 -6.33
CA SER A 327 8.40 -10.12 -6.41
C SER A 327 9.84 -10.52 -6.09
N CYS A 328 10.75 -10.25 -7.02
CA CYS A 328 12.17 -10.54 -6.85
C CYS A 328 12.90 -9.31 -6.32
N ARG A 329 13.61 -9.42 -5.21
CA ARG A 329 14.40 -8.31 -4.66
C ARG A 329 15.66 -8.10 -5.51
N VAL A 330 16.01 -6.84 -5.77
CA VAL A 330 17.26 -6.51 -6.49
C VAL A 330 18.44 -7.03 -5.68
N PRO A 331 19.31 -7.88 -6.24
CA PRO A 331 20.44 -8.40 -5.50
C PRO A 331 21.44 -7.28 -5.15
N GLU A 332 22.10 -7.44 -4.00
CA GLU A 332 23.16 -6.51 -3.59
C GLU A 332 24.37 -6.59 -4.53
N SER A 333 24.69 -7.79 -5.00
CA SER A 333 25.75 -8.07 -5.95
C SER A 333 25.45 -9.34 -6.75
N GLY A 334 26.06 -9.46 -7.94
CA GLY A 334 25.90 -10.62 -8.83
C GLY A 334 24.57 -10.66 -9.57
N ASP A 335 24.36 -11.77 -10.30
CA ASP A 335 23.25 -11.95 -11.24
C ASP A 335 22.17 -12.92 -10.72
N TYR A 336 22.26 -13.34 -9.46
CA TYR A 336 21.35 -14.32 -8.86
C TYR A 336 20.50 -13.70 -7.76
N ALA A 337 19.22 -14.04 -7.76
CA ALA A 337 18.30 -13.66 -6.71
C ALA A 337 18.60 -14.39 -5.41
N ARG A 338 18.62 -13.67 -4.28
CA ARG A 338 18.77 -14.25 -2.93
C ARG A 338 17.47 -14.19 -2.14
N GLN A 339 16.55 -13.32 -2.54
CA GLN A 339 15.28 -13.11 -1.85
C GLN A 339 14.16 -12.89 -2.85
N ILE A 340 13.05 -13.59 -2.65
CA ILE A 340 11.78 -13.34 -3.31
C ILE A 340 10.65 -13.30 -2.29
N ASP A 341 9.65 -12.49 -2.57
CA ASP A 341 8.42 -12.43 -1.81
C ASP A 341 7.27 -13.00 -2.62
N LEU A 342 6.50 -13.87 -2.00
CA LEU A 342 5.25 -14.41 -2.52
C LEU A 342 4.09 -13.78 -1.74
N LEU A 343 3.22 -13.05 -2.44
CA LEU A 343 2.11 -12.32 -1.81
C LEU A 343 0.78 -12.85 -2.32
N THR A 344 -0.16 -13.02 -1.40
CA THR A 344 -1.57 -13.34 -1.73
C THR A 344 -2.51 -12.59 -0.77
N PRO A 345 -3.69 -12.13 -1.21
CA PRO A 345 -4.69 -11.58 -0.31
C PRO A 345 -5.09 -12.59 0.76
N MET A 346 -5.30 -12.11 1.98
CA MET A 346 -5.78 -12.90 3.10
C MET A 346 -6.86 -12.13 3.85
N PRO A 347 -8.15 -12.51 3.74
CA PRO A 347 -9.22 -11.88 4.49
C PRO A 347 -9.05 -12.07 6.00
N TRP A 348 -9.55 -11.10 6.75
CA TRP A 348 -9.52 -11.13 8.22
C TRP A 348 -10.21 -12.34 8.82
N THR A 349 -11.24 -12.88 8.16
CA THR A 349 -11.97 -14.08 8.61
C THR A 349 -11.06 -15.26 8.90
N LEU A 350 -9.97 -15.42 8.15
CA LEU A 350 -8.97 -16.47 8.37
C LEU A 350 -8.06 -16.20 9.58
N CYS A 351 -8.02 -14.97 10.06
CA CYS A 351 -7.23 -14.57 11.22
C CYS A 351 -8.08 -14.37 12.48
N LYS A 352 -9.39 -14.25 12.32
CA LYS A 352 -10.34 -13.86 13.37
C LYS A 352 -10.23 -14.72 14.64
N ARG A 353 -9.96 -16.00 14.46
CA ARG A 353 -9.77 -16.94 15.58
C ARG A 353 -8.66 -16.48 16.55
N TRP A 354 -7.66 -15.76 16.05
CA TRP A 354 -6.51 -15.29 16.84
C TRP A 354 -6.53 -13.78 17.10
N GLU A 355 -7.69 -13.12 16.94
CA GLU A 355 -7.78 -11.67 17.08
C GLU A 355 -7.38 -11.16 18.49
N ASP A 356 -7.67 -11.91 19.53
CA ASP A 356 -7.33 -11.56 20.91
C ASP A 356 -5.92 -12.01 21.34
N THR A 357 -5.12 -12.51 20.41
CA THR A 357 -3.76 -13.00 20.70
C THR A 357 -2.70 -11.93 20.41
N VAL A 358 -1.53 -12.09 21.01
CA VAL A 358 -0.36 -11.22 20.81
C VAL A 358 0.76 -11.95 20.07
N VAL A 359 1.67 -11.17 19.46
CA VAL A 359 2.87 -11.69 18.79
C VAL A 359 3.66 -12.62 19.70
N GLY A 360 4.05 -13.78 19.18
CA GLY A 360 4.86 -14.78 19.88
C GLY A 360 4.11 -15.65 20.89
N ARG A 361 2.77 -15.50 20.99
CA ARG A 361 1.92 -16.31 21.90
C ARG A 361 0.74 -16.96 21.18
N ARG A 362 0.84 -17.14 19.86
CA ARG A 362 -0.17 -17.83 19.05
C ARG A 362 0.08 -19.34 19.08
N ASP A 363 -1.03 -20.09 18.95
CA ASP A 363 -1.00 -21.55 19.05
C ASP A 363 -0.39 -22.22 17.80
N GLU A 364 -0.19 -23.53 17.88
CA GLU A 364 0.37 -24.33 16.79
C GLU A 364 -0.50 -24.31 15.52
N LEU A 365 -1.82 -24.20 15.66
CA LEU A 365 -2.72 -24.13 14.52
C LEU A 365 -2.50 -22.88 13.68
N TYR A 366 -2.08 -21.77 14.31
CA TYR A 366 -1.68 -20.54 13.58
C TYR A 366 -0.42 -20.79 12.73
N GLU A 367 0.59 -21.45 13.32
CA GLU A 367 1.81 -21.77 12.59
C GLU A 367 1.55 -22.77 11.45
N GLN A 368 0.75 -23.81 11.70
CA GLN A 368 0.32 -24.79 10.67
C GLN A 368 -0.42 -24.09 9.51
N GLN A 369 -1.30 -23.14 9.79
CA GLN A 369 -1.98 -22.38 8.74
C GLN A 369 -1.00 -21.56 7.89
N LYS A 370 -0.03 -20.90 8.52
CA LYS A 370 1.02 -20.14 7.82
C LYS A 370 1.88 -21.03 6.93
N GLU A 371 2.28 -22.19 7.44
CA GLU A 371 3.06 -23.16 6.68
C GLU A 371 2.28 -23.68 5.46
N ARG A 372 1.00 -24.04 5.64
CA ARG A 372 0.11 -24.47 4.55
C ARG A 372 0.02 -23.41 3.46
N LEU A 373 -0.28 -22.15 3.83
CA LEU A 373 -0.40 -21.05 2.86
C LEU A 373 0.93 -20.77 2.15
N ALA A 374 2.07 -20.88 2.85
CA ALA A 374 3.38 -20.72 2.24
C ALA A 374 3.66 -21.84 1.21
N ASP A 375 3.33 -23.08 1.54
CA ASP A 375 3.48 -24.22 0.62
C ASP A 375 2.59 -24.06 -0.63
N GLU A 376 1.36 -23.60 -0.47
CA GLU A 376 0.44 -23.33 -1.59
C GLU A 376 0.93 -22.16 -2.46
N CYS A 377 1.45 -21.07 -1.87
CA CYS A 377 2.08 -19.99 -2.63
C CYS A 377 3.29 -20.47 -3.43
N ILE A 378 4.16 -21.29 -2.83
CA ILE A 378 5.33 -21.88 -3.51
C ILE A 378 4.87 -22.78 -4.66
N LEU A 379 3.90 -23.65 -4.42
CA LEU A 379 3.36 -24.56 -5.44
C LEU A 379 2.81 -23.79 -6.64
N LEU A 380 2.09 -22.69 -6.38
CA LEU A 380 1.54 -21.85 -7.45
C LEU A 380 2.66 -21.12 -8.20
N ALA A 381 3.66 -20.60 -7.48
CA ALA A 381 4.82 -19.91 -8.07
C ALA A 381 5.72 -20.86 -8.90
N GLU A 382 5.77 -22.17 -8.59
CA GLU A 382 6.52 -23.17 -9.36
C GLU A 382 6.04 -23.29 -10.81
N ARG A 383 4.83 -22.87 -11.14
CA ARG A 383 4.33 -22.82 -12.52
C ARG A 383 5.13 -21.87 -13.41
N VAL A 384 5.77 -20.85 -12.82
CA VAL A 384 6.56 -19.83 -13.53
C VAL A 384 8.02 -19.78 -13.07
N ILE A 385 8.37 -20.49 -12.01
CA ILE A 385 9.74 -20.71 -11.51
C ILE A 385 9.88 -22.20 -11.17
N PRO A 386 10.11 -23.07 -12.18
CA PRO A 386 10.21 -24.50 -11.96
C PRO A 386 11.29 -24.87 -10.93
N GLY A 387 10.97 -25.73 -9.98
CA GLY A 387 11.87 -26.19 -8.94
C GLY A 387 12.12 -25.15 -7.82
N LEU A 388 11.28 -24.12 -7.70
CA LEU A 388 11.41 -23.09 -6.66
C LEU A 388 11.52 -23.69 -5.26
N ARG A 389 10.73 -24.72 -4.95
CA ARG A 389 10.74 -25.40 -3.64
C ARG A 389 12.15 -25.88 -3.26
N ASP A 390 12.88 -26.44 -4.20
CA ASP A 390 14.25 -26.97 -3.96
C ASP A 390 15.29 -25.85 -3.82
N MET A 391 15.00 -24.67 -4.34
CA MET A 391 15.86 -23.49 -4.23
C MET A 391 15.73 -22.79 -2.87
N VAL A 392 14.63 -23.00 -2.13
CA VAL A 392 14.39 -22.34 -0.83
C VAL A 392 15.35 -22.86 0.23
N GLU A 393 16.07 -21.94 0.87
CA GLU A 393 16.92 -22.17 2.04
C GLU A 393 16.17 -21.91 3.34
N LYS A 394 15.46 -20.76 3.41
CA LYS A 394 14.67 -20.33 4.57
C LYS A 394 13.39 -19.63 4.12
N ARG A 395 12.36 -19.70 4.95
CA ARG A 395 11.12 -18.97 4.73
C ARG A 395 10.65 -18.25 5.99
N TYR A 396 10.03 -17.08 5.79
CA TYR A 396 9.42 -16.29 6.85
C TYR A 396 8.04 -15.87 6.37
N THR A 397 7.07 -15.82 7.26
CA THR A 397 5.69 -15.54 6.88
C THR A 397 5.11 -14.39 7.70
N SER A 398 4.24 -13.62 7.07
CA SER A 398 3.41 -12.61 7.72
C SER A 398 1.95 -12.77 7.31
N THR A 399 1.04 -12.33 8.20
CA THR A 399 -0.41 -12.42 8.01
C THR A 399 -1.05 -11.07 8.33
N PRO A 400 -2.34 -10.87 8.11
CA PRO A 400 -3.05 -9.67 8.56
C PRO A 400 -2.88 -9.37 10.06
N LEU A 401 -2.68 -10.37 10.91
CA LEU A 401 -2.35 -10.16 12.33
C LEU A 401 -1.01 -9.45 12.51
N THR A 402 -0.02 -9.74 11.69
CA THR A 402 1.27 -9.03 11.71
C THR A 402 1.07 -7.55 11.35
N TRP A 403 0.30 -7.27 10.31
CA TRP A 403 -0.04 -5.89 9.93
C TRP A 403 -0.76 -5.15 11.05
N ARG A 404 -1.80 -5.77 11.65
CA ARG A 404 -2.51 -5.19 12.81
C ARG A 404 -1.54 -4.88 13.96
N ASP A 405 -0.69 -5.82 14.31
CA ASP A 405 0.17 -5.70 15.50
C ASP A 405 1.24 -4.60 15.32
N TYR A 406 1.74 -4.41 14.10
CA TYR A 406 2.80 -3.43 13.83
C TYR A 406 2.30 -2.08 13.32
N THR A 407 1.17 -2.01 12.62
CA THR A 407 0.66 -0.75 12.04
C THR A 407 -0.65 -0.27 12.64
N LEU A 408 -1.28 -1.05 13.53
CA LEU A 408 -2.63 -0.82 14.05
C LEU A 408 -3.72 -0.72 12.96
N SER A 409 -3.45 -1.23 11.75
CA SER A 409 -4.47 -1.27 10.72
C SER A 409 -5.64 -2.15 11.18
N PRO A 410 -6.87 -1.64 11.25
CA PRO A 410 -8.03 -2.44 11.61
C PRO A 410 -8.17 -3.66 10.69
N CYS A 411 -8.45 -4.82 11.28
CA CYS A 411 -8.50 -6.11 10.57
C CYS A 411 -7.22 -6.43 9.77
N GLY A 412 -6.07 -5.85 10.13
CA GLY A 412 -4.82 -6.04 9.41
C GLY A 412 -4.87 -5.61 7.95
N SER A 413 -5.73 -4.64 7.60
CA SER A 413 -5.91 -4.19 6.22
C SER A 413 -4.62 -3.68 5.59
N ALA A 414 -4.36 -4.10 4.35
CA ALA A 414 -3.15 -3.71 3.62
C ALA A 414 -3.27 -2.30 3.03
N PHE A 415 -4.48 -1.88 2.64
CA PHE A 415 -4.73 -0.65 1.88
C PHE A 415 -5.66 0.35 2.61
N GLY A 416 -5.91 0.13 3.91
CA GLY A 416 -6.73 1.00 4.73
C GLY A 416 -8.23 0.91 4.43
N VAL A 417 -8.92 2.05 4.44
CA VAL A 417 -10.37 2.13 4.20
C VAL A 417 -10.72 1.69 2.79
N ARG A 418 -11.66 0.73 2.68
CA ARG A 418 -12.22 0.29 1.41
C ARG A 418 -12.95 1.42 0.70
N LYS A 419 -12.67 1.61 -0.59
CA LYS A 419 -13.37 2.59 -1.43
C LYS A 419 -14.60 1.95 -2.05
N ASP A 420 -15.70 2.68 -2.07
CA ASP A 420 -16.98 2.20 -2.59
C ASP A 420 -17.61 3.26 -3.48
N CYS A 421 -17.75 2.96 -4.79
CA CYS A 421 -18.35 3.85 -5.79
C CYS A 421 -19.82 4.18 -5.51
N ARG A 422 -20.52 3.34 -4.74
CA ARG A 422 -21.90 3.57 -4.33
C ARG A 422 -22.04 4.56 -3.16
N GLN A 423 -20.93 4.78 -2.42
CA GLN A 423 -20.88 5.65 -1.25
C GLN A 423 -19.57 6.47 -1.20
N PRO A 424 -19.23 7.19 -2.28
CA PRO A 424 -17.94 7.88 -2.35
C PRO A 424 -17.80 8.97 -1.28
N LEU A 425 -18.86 9.71 -0.96
CA LEU A 425 -18.86 10.72 0.10
C LEU A 425 -18.59 10.15 1.50
N VAL A 426 -18.75 8.85 1.69
CA VAL A 426 -18.45 8.15 2.96
C VAL A 426 -17.03 7.62 2.98
N THR A 427 -16.58 7.04 1.87
CA THR A 427 -15.33 6.29 1.79
C THR A 427 -14.13 7.10 1.29
N MET A 428 -14.36 8.20 0.53
CA MET A 428 -13.32 9.17 0.15
C MET A 428 -13.20 10.23 1.25
N LEU A 429 -12.20 10.09 2.11
CA LEU A 429 -12.04 10.97 3.26
C LEU A 429 -11.25 12.23 2.93
N SER A 430 -11.67 13.35 3.54
CA SER A 430 -10.97 14.64 3.42
C SER A 430 -9.80 14.72 4.41
N PRO A 431 -8.69 15.42 4.05
CA PRO A 431 -7.69 15.82 5.03
C PRO A 431 -8.23 16.72 6.14
N LYS A 432 -9.18 17.60 5.85
CA LYS A 432 -9.85 18.45 6.87
C LYS A 432 -10.85 17.61 7.66
N THR A 433 -10.85 17.78 8.99
CA THR A 433 -11.77 17.11 9.91
C THR A 433 -12.77 18.10 10.53
N PRO A 434 -13.81 17.63 11.22
CA PRO A 434 -14.66 18.51 12.03
C PRO A 434 -13.93 19.21 13.18
N VAL A 435 -12.74 18.72 13.56
CA VAL A 435 -11.90 19.33 14.60
C VAL A 435 -10.99 20.36 13.95
N PRO A 436 -11.07 21.66 14.32
CA PRO A 436 -10.44 22.75 13.55
C PRO A 436 -8.95 22.64 13.33
N ASN A 437 -8.22 22.01 14.24
CA ASN A 437 -6.76 21.90 14.18
C ASN A 437 -6.26 20.45 14.12
N LEU A 438 -7.12 19.52 13.72
CA LEU A 438 -6.78 18.12 13.45
C LEU A 438 -6.96 17.82 11.96
N PHE A 439 -5.89 17.35 11.33
CA PHE A 439 -5.87 16.94 9.92
C PHE A 439 -5.56 15.46 9.81
N LEU A 440 -6.02 14.85 8.73
CA LEU A 440 -5.67 13.46 8.38
C LEU A 440 -4.73 13.43 7.17
N THR A 441 -3.88 12.41 7.12
CA THR A 441 -3.09 12.04 5.95
C THR A 441 -3.02 10.51 5.81
N GLY A 442 -2.30 10.00 4.81
CA GLY A 442 -2.04 8.58 4.64
C GLY A 442 -3.03 7.85 3.73
N GLN A 443 -2.88 6.53 3.67
CA GLN A 443 -3.50 5.66 2.66
C GLN A 443 -5.03 5.52 2.77
N SER A 444 -5.62 5.85 3.91
CA SER A 444 -7.06 5.68 4.13
C SER A 444 -7.92 6.77 3.50
N LEU A 445 -7.36 7.86 2.97
CA LEU A 445 -8.13 9.02 2.50
C LEU A 445 -8.71 8.79 1.09
N VAL A 446 -7.90 8.83 0.05
CA VAL A 446 -8.36 8.74 -1.35
C VAL A 446 -7.72 7.57 -2.08
N LEU A 447 -6.39 7.58 -2.16
CA LEU A 447 -5.58 6.54 -2.81
C LEU A 447 -4.52 6.03 -1.84
N HIS A 448 -4.21 4.75 -1.92
CA HIS A 448 -3.11 4.10 -1.22
C HIS A 448 -1.87 3.98 -2.14
N GLY A 449 -0.82 3.30 -1.64
CA GLY A 449 0.45 3.16 -2.35
C GLY A 449 1.30 4.41 -2.28
N LEU A 450 2.54 4.35 -2.81
CA LEU A 450 3.48 5.47 -2.71
C LEU A 450 2.95 6.75 -3.35
N GLU A 451 2.43 6.67 -4.57
CA GLU A 451 1.90 7.83 -5.28
C GLU A 451 0.68 8.41 -4.56
N GLY A 452 -0.32 7.57 -4.25
CA GLY A 452 -1.56 8.02 -3.60
C GLY A 452 -1.31 8.67 -2.24
N VAL A 453 -0.44 8.09 -1.41
CA VAL A 453 -0.09 8.64 -0.10
C VAL A 453 0.73 9.93 -0.23
N THR A 454 1.66 10.01 -1.19
CA THR A 454 2.44 11.23 -1.45
C THR A 454 1.54 12.38 -1.85
N MET A 455 0.63 12.16 -2.80
CA MET A 455 -0.33 13.19 -3.24
C MET A 455 -1.29 13.58 -2.11
N THR A 456 -1.71 12.62 -1.29
CA THR A 456 -2.54 12.89 -0.09
C THR A 456 -1.80 13.76 0.91
N ALA A 457 -0.50 13.54 1.15
CA ALA A 457 0.29 14.36 2.06
C ALA A 457 0.38 15.82 1.57
N PHE A 458 0.60 16.05 0.27
CA PHE A 458 0.58 17.41 -0.30
C PHE A 458 -0.81 18.06 -0.21
N LYS A 459 -1.90 17.31 -0.42
CA LYS A 459 -3.27 17.81 -0.19
C LYS A 459 -3.50 18.19 1.27
N THR A 460 -2.98 17.41 2.22
CA THR A 460 -3.05 17.70 3.66
C THR A 460 -2.33 19.00 3.99
N LEU A 461 -1.12 19.19 3.45
CA LEU A 461 -0.36 20.43 3.61
C LEU A 461 -1.08 21.65 3.00
N ALA A 462 -1.67 21.50 1.82
CA ALA A 462 -2.48 22.53 1.20
C ALA A 462 -3.72 22.89 2.06
N ALA A 463 -4.40 21.88 2.59
CA ALA A 463 -5.56 22.06 3.46
C ALA A 463 -5.23 22.75 4.79
N LEU A 464 -4.01 22.56 5.30
CA LEU A 464 -3.51 23.19 6.53
C LEU A 464 -3.14 24.67 6.31
N ARG A 465 -2.73 25.04 5.08
CA ARG A 465 -2.37 26.42 4.74
C ARG A 465 -3.56 27.29 4.31
N ALA A 466 -4.70 26.66 3.95
CA ALA A 466 -5.96 27.30 3.58
C ALA A 466 -6.84 27.58 4.81
#